data_84db3e6bbb573be4042f7758f829af97
#
_entry.id   84db3e6bbb573be4042f7758f829af97
#
_cell.length_a   1.000
_cell.length_b   1.000
_cell.length_c   1.000
_cell.angle_alpha   90.00
_cell.angle_beta   90.00
_cell.angle_gamma   90.00
#
_symmetry.space_group_name_H-M   'P 1'
#
loop_
_entity.id
_entity.type
_entity.pdbx_description
1 polymer ?
#
loop_
_entity_poly.entity_id
_entity_poly.type
_entity_poly.pdbx_seq_one_letter_code
_entity_poly.pdbx_strand_id
1 'polypeptide(L)'
;MRSVWRALWLVTGAIGVIAAAQWLRAPSVPYLVAFTVATAVTLGAALRFGERQRWAIAFVAAMAAFGGAAAIAQRSVARIDHEWDAYRAEIEFGAAARLERALLSASAELSATARGALDAPTDPAAAFDALAPLAKGSGERGIVLFRAGRPEAWAGTSRVVLDGLTERLGVVFSPFYLTLYATAERGTARAVATALVHADPPADRLARPLDAEIAREVGVRGYEYQAAADASAGFTMFASRTDTLFGARPAPITPSEARLRAVETATRRGAILLGVALVFLLIGSWSRPSSMTQKLLSVGAAIVAISFVPLNNNFSSVTRLFDPVVYLAPLGGPLTASVGALMLTSGIVLLGLLAVLRSPARLRSRWMALVLVLAIAALGPFLLRDLARGISPPPWGVTSGLWLAWEVALFLAGVAILLGGVSAGQALLGRMRGLPPYVAPAFACVAAVIAPFLWDAPGNWPDWYPALWILAIGSLALSRRARGFVLTAAIVAACGAATLVWGTVAKKRVELAERDVAGLSTPDVAAQDLLSRMARELEQGAPPTTRAELL
;
A
#
# COMPACT_ATOMS: atom_id res chain seq x y z
N MET A 1 38.00 9.68 27.03
CA MET A 1 38.11 8.58 26.06
C MET A 1 36.87 7.66 26.01
N ARG A 2 36.31 7.16 27.14
CA ARG A 2 35.11 6.27 27.12
C ARG A 2 33.86 6.89 26.46
N SER A 3 33.62 8.20 26.54
CA SER A 3 32.47 8.86 25.92
C SER A 3 32.52 8.95 24.40
N VAL A 4 33.71 9.11 23.83
CA VAL A 4 33.93 9.17 22.36
C VAL A 4 33.66 7.81 21.72
N TRP A 5 34.15 6.75 22.34
CA TRP A 5 33.94 5.38 21.84
C TRP A 5 32.47 4.92 21.98
N ARG A 6 31.77 5.41 23.02
CA ARG A 6 30.31 5.16 23.17
C ARG A 6 29.47 5.82 22.09
N ALA A 7 29.92 6.92 21.48
CA ALA A 7 29.27 7.55 20.36
C ALA A 7 29.62 6.88 19.02
N LEU A 8 30.75 6.20 18.95
CA LEU A 8 31.26 5.65 17.69
C LEU A 8 30.28 4.65 17.04
N TRP A 9 29.70 3.72 17.81
CA TRP A 9 28.76 2.76 17.27
C TRP A 9 27.49 3.41 16.70
N LEU A 10 27.03 4.53 17.28
CA LEU A 10 25.88 5.29 16.76
C LEU A 10 26.24 6.04 15.48
N VAL A 11 27.42 6.65 15.42
CA VAL A 11 27.89 7.36 14.23
C VAL A 11 28.11 6.39 13.07
N THR A 12 28.83 5.29 13.32
CA THR A 12 29.08 4.28 12.29
C THR A 12 27.80 3.54 11.90
N GLY A 13 26.90 3.29 12.86
CA GLY A 13 25.57 2.76 12.59
C GLY A 13 24.72 3.70 11.73
N ALA A 14 24.75 5.01 12.00
CA ALA A 14 24.06 6.01 11.18
C ALA A 14 24.63 6.04 9.74
N ILE A 15 25.96 5.97 9.57
CA ILE A 15 26.60 5.89 8.26
C ILE A 15 26.15 4.62 7.53
N GLY A 16 26.10 3.47 8.21
CA GLY A 16 25.64 2.21 7.65
C GLY A 16 24.17 2.29 7.19
N VAL A 17 23.30 2.90 7.99
CA VAL A 17 21.89 3.14 7.65
C VAL A 17 21.76 4.02 6.41
N ILE A 18 22.53 5.10 6.32
CA ILE A 18 22.51 6.01 5.17
C ILE A 18 23.00 5.28 3.91
N ALA A 19 24.09 4.52 4.00
CA ALA A 19 24.59 3.71 2.89
C ALA A 19 23.57 2.66 2.42
N ALA A 20 22.88 1.99 3.36
CA ALA A 20 21.80 1.06 3.06
C ALA A 20 20.61 1.76 2.35
N ALA A 21 20.21 2.94 2.84
CA ALA A 21 19.14 3.73 2.23
C ALA A 21 19.50 4.21 0.81
N GLN A 22 20.75 4.59 0.58
CA GLN A 22 21.25 4.93 -0.76
C GLN A 22 21.22 3.72 -1.70
N TRP A 23 21.61 2.54 -1.20
CA TRP A 23 21.50 1.32 -1.99
C TRP A 23 20.05 1.00 -2.37
N LEU A 24 19.09 1.20 -1.47
CA LEU A 24 17.65 1.02 -1.76
C LEU A 24 17.14 1.97 -2.85
N ARG A 25 17.72 3.17 -2.94
CA ARG A 25 17.40 4.15 -3.99
C ARG A 25 18.03 3.80 -5.34
N ALA A 26 19.28 3.39 -5.31
CA ALA A 26 20.08 3.08 -6.49
C ALA A 26 21.03 1.91 -6.20
N PRO A 27 20.60 0.66 -6.40
CA PRO A 27 21.39 -0.52 -6.10
C PRO A 27 22.74 -0.49 -6.83
N SER A 28 23.84 -0.37 -6.06
CA SER A 28 25.20 -0.36 -6.59
C SER A 28 26.21 -0.93 -5.60
N VAL A 29 27.28 -1.51 -6.13
CA VAL A 29 28.33 -2.16 -5.34
C VAL A 29 29.02 -1.21 -4.35
N PRO A 30 29.36 0.06 -4.70
CA PRO A 30 30.00 0.99 -3.77
C PRO A 30 29.23 1.21 -2.48
N TYR A 31 27.89 1.31 -2.56
CA TYR A 31 27.06 1.48 -1.37
C TYR A 31 27.05 0.23 -0.48
N LEU A 32 27.10 -0.98 -1.08
CA LEU A 32 27.24 -2.22 -0.31
C LEU A 32 28.60 -2.32 0.39
N VAL A 33 29.67 -1.88 -0.25
CA VAL A 33 31.01 -1.83 0.39
C VAL A 33 31.00 -0.86 1.57
N ALA A 34 30.53 0.38 1.36
CA ALA A 34 30.43 1.38 2.42
C ALA A 34 29.55 0.89 3.59
N PHE A 35 28.41 0.27 3.28
CA PHE A 35 27.51 -0.37 4.22
C PHE A 35 28.21 -1.48 5.03
N THR A 36 28.92 -2.40 4.36
CA THR A 36 29.58 -3.55 4.99
C THR A 36 30.67 -3.06 5.95
N VAL A 37 31.50 -2.11 5.52
CA VAL A 37 32.55 -1.51 6.36
C VAL A 37 31.95 -0.82 7.57
N ALA A 38 30.91 0.02 7.38
CA ALA A 38 30.25 0.72 8.48
C ALA A 38 29.63 -0.26 9.50
N THR A 39 28.99 -1.33 9.00
CA THR A 39 28.38 -2.37 9.85
C THR A 39 29.44 -3.16 10.63
N ALA A 40 30.57 -3.52 10.00
CA ALA A 40 31.69 -4.20 10.66
C ALA A 40 32.33 -3.34 11.76
N VAL A 41 32.56 -2.05 11.49
CA VAL A 41 33.07 -1.10 12.49
C VAL A 41 32.08 -0.92 13.64
N THR A 42 30.77 -0.86 13.32
CA THR A 42 29.71 -0.78 14.34
C THR A 42 29.72 -2.01 15.25
N LEU A 43 29.85 -3.21 14.66
CA LEU A 43 29.97 -4.46 15.42
C LEU A 43 31.20 -4.45 16.34
N GLY A 44 32.38 -4.09 15.80
CA GLY A 44 33.61 -3.97 16.57
C GLY A 44 33.49 -3.00 17.75
N ALA A 45 32.89 -1.84 17.51
CA ALA A 45 32.62 -0.84 18.55
C ALA A 45 31.59 -1.37 19.59
N ALA A 46 30.55 -2.06 19.16
CA ALA A 46 29.54 -2.65 20.04
C ALA A 46 30.15 -3.74 20.95
N LEU A 47 30.95 -4.64 20.41
CA LEU A 47 31.56 -5.74 21.16
C LEU A 47 32.60 -5.23 22.17
N ARG A 48 33.40 -4.21 21.82
CA ARG A 48 34.49 -3.72 22.66
C ARG A 48 34.04 -2.86 23.84
N PHE A 49 32.89 -2.18 23.75
CA PHE A 49 32.49 -1.13 24.68
C PHE A 49 31.12 -1.31 25.34
N GLY A 50 30.51 -2.49 25.26
CA GLY A 50 29.12 -2.70 25.54
C GLY A 50 28.76 -3.21 26.94
N GLU A 51 28.32 -2.32 27.86
CA GLU A 51 27.62 -2.72 29.09
C GLU A 51 26.14 -3.11 28.88
N ARG A 52 25.53 -2.85 27.74
CA ARG A 52 24.17 -3.31 27.36
C ARG A 52 24.07 -3.55 25.86
N GLN A 53 24.70 -4.62 25.43
CA GLN A 53 24.94 -4.97 24.01
C GLN A 53 23.68 -5.35 23.22
N ARG A 54 22.58 -5.77 23.87
CA ARG A 54 21.42 -6.40 23.21
C ARG A 54 20.86 -5.58 22.04
N TRP A 55 20.70 -4.28 22.19
CA TRP A 55 20.15 -3.42 21.13
C TRP A 55 21.13 -3.15 19.99
N ALA A 56 22.41 -2.99 20.34
CA ALA A 56 23.47 -2.84 19.35
C ALA A 56 23.68 -4.14 18.54
N ILE A 57 23.62 -5.29 19.21
CA ILE A 57 23.66 -6.62 18.56
C ILE A 57 22.43 -6.81 17.66
N ALA A 58 21.22 -6.50 18.16
CA ALA A 58 19.99 -6.59 17.38
C ALA A 58 20.04 -5.67 16.14
N PHE A 59 20.55 -4.45 16.28
CA PHE A 59 20.80 -3.53 15.17
C PHE A 59 21.76 -4.15 14.13
N VAL A 60 22.92 -4.65 14.57
CA VAL A 60 23.90 -5.27 13.67
C VAL A 60 23.34 -6.53 13.01
N ALA A 61 22.55 -7.35 13.72
CA ALA A 61 21.88 -8.51 13.14
C ALA A 61 20.88 -8.12 12.05
N ALA A 62 20.06 -7.07 12.28
CA ALA A 62 19.14 -6.55 11.27
C ALA A 62 19.89 -5.99 10.04
N MET A 63 21.01 -5.28 10.26
CA MET A 63 21.87 -4.78 9.19
C MET A 63 22.55 -5.94 8.42
N ALA A 64 23.01 -6.98 9.10
CA ALA A 64 23.55 -8.17 8.45
C ALA A 64 22.51 -8.91 7.60
N ALA A 65 21.26 -9.03 8.09
CA ALA A 65 20.16 -9.57 7.32
C ALA A 65 19.86 -8.72 6.07
N PHE A 66 19.90 -7.38 6.20
CA PHE A 66 19.81 -6.46 5.05
C PHE A 66 20.94 -6.73 4.04
N GLY A 67 22.19 -6.81 4.50
CA GLY A 67 23.35 -7.10 3.65
C GLY A 67 23.21 -8.43 2.91
N GLY A 68 22.73 -9.47 3.59
CA GLY A 68 22.43 -10.77 2.98
C GLY A 68 21.36 -10.67 1.87
N ALA A 69 20.26 -9.99 2.16
CA ALA A 69 19.20 -9.77 1.16
C ALA A 69 19.69 -8.97 -0.05
N ALA A 70 20.49 -7.92 0.17
CA ALA A 70 21.09 -7.11 -0.88
C ALA A 70 22.10 -7.90 -1.74
N ALA A 71 22.92 -8.74 -1.10
CA ALA A 71 23.87 -9.61 -1.81
C ALA A 71 23.17 -10.66 -2.66
N ILE A 72 22.08 -11.27 -2.15
CA ILE A 72 21.25 -12.21 -2.93
C ILE A 72 20.66 -11.51 -4.15
N ALA A 73 20.12 -10.29 -3.97
CA ALA A 73 19.57 -9.49 -5.06
C ALA A 73 20.62 -9.19 -6.13
N GLN A 74 21.82 -8.77 -5.71
CA GLN A 74 22.89 -8.46 -6.65
C GLN A 74 23.34 -9.70 -7.44
N ARG A 75 23.38 -10.87 -6.78
CA ARG A 75 23.64 -12.16 -7.47
C ARG A 75 22.53 -12.50 -8.45
N SER A 76 21.27 -12.29 -8.09
CA SER A 76 20.14 -12.55 -8.99
C SER A 76 20.19 -11.65 -10.23
N VAL A 77 20.51 -10.36 -10.05
CA VAL A 77 20.71 -9.43 -11.17
C VAL A 77 21.89 -9.85 -12.05
N ALA A 78 23.02 -10.20 -11.46
CA ALA A 78 24.18 -10.68 -12.21
C ALA A 78 23.88 -11.96 -13.00
N ARG A 79 23.09 -12.87 -12.42
CA ARG A 79 22.64 -14.10 -13.11
C ARG A 79 21.72 -13.79 -14.29
N ILE A 80 20.80 -12.82 -14.15
CA ILE A 80 19.95 -12.34 -15.24
C ILE A 80 20.81 -11.73 -16.37
N ASP A 81 21.84 -10.97 -16.03
CA ASP A 81 22.69 -10.29 -17.00
C ASP A 81 23.65 -11.24 -17.75
N HIS A 82 24.08 -12.35 -17.13
CA HIS A 82 25.10 -13.26 -17.68
C HIS A 82 24.58 -14.66 -18.07
N GLU A 83 23.48 -15.13 -17.47
CA GLU A 83 22.95 -16.49 -17.63
C GLU A 83 21.46 -16.46 -17.95
N TRP A 84 21.04 -15.55 -18.82
CA TRP A 84 19.62 -15.29 -19.08
C TRP A 84 18.83 -16.52 -19.49
N ASP A 85 19.34 -17.32 -20.42
CA ASP A 85 18.60 -18.48 -20.97
C ASP A 85 18.35 -19.54 -19.89
N ALA A 86 19.32 -19.80 -19.03
CA ALA A 86 19.19 -20.72 -17.91
C ALA A 86 18.19 -20.18 -16.85
N TYR A 87 18.27 -18.89 -16.54
CA TYR A 87 17.37 -18.23 -15.59
C TYR A 87 15.92 -18.23 -16.10
N ARG A 88 15.73 -17.94 -17.39
CA ARG A 88 14.44 -17.96 -18.05
C ARG A 88 13.83 -19.35 -18.03
N ALA A 89 14.57 -20.39 -18.42
CA ALA A 89 14.12 -21.77 -18.43
C ALA A 89 13.66 -22.25 -17.03
N GLU A 90 14.39 -21.86 -15.98
CA GLU A 90 14.01 -22.18 -14.59
C GLU A 90 12.69 -21.54 -14.18
N ILE A 91 12.47 -20.26 -14.53
CA ILE A 91 11.20 -19.57 -14.25
C ILE A 91 10.05 -20.17 -15.03
N GLU A 92 10.22 -20.41 -16.32
CA GLU A 92 9.19 -20.99 -17.18
C GLU A 92 8.78 -22.38 -16.70
N PHE A 93 9.75 -23.22 -16.34
CA PHE A 93 9.49 -24.55 -15.77
C PHE A 93 8.74 -24.47 -14.43
N GLY A 94 9.20 -23.58 -13.51
CA GLY A 94 8.53 -23.36 -12.24
C GLY A 94 7.10 -22.84 -12.40
N ALA A 95 6.88 -21.94 -13.37
CA ALA A 95 5.58 -21.37 -13.68
C ALA A 95 4.62 -22.42 -14.25
N ALA A 96 5.08 -23.24 -15.20
CA ALA A 96 4.30 -24.34 -15.76
C ALA A 96 3.87 -25.35 -14.68
N ALA A 97 4.81 -25.78 -13.84
CA ALA A 97 4.54 -26.72 -12.73
C ALA A 97 3.60 -26.12 -11.67
N ARG A 98 3.63 -24.81 -11.45
CA ARG A 98 2.71 -24.16 -10.50
C ARG A 98 1.30 -24.05 -11.07
N LEU A 99 1.16 -23.70 -12.35
CA LEU A 99 -0.12 -23.67 -13.03
C LEU A 99 -0.76 -25.06 -13.06
N GLU A 100 -0.02 -26.09 -13.42
CA GLU A 100 -0.50 -27.47 -13.46
C GLU A 100 -1.08 -27.91 -12.10
N ARG A 101 -0.34 -27.68 -11.01
CA ARG A 101 -0.83 -27.99 -9.66
C ARG A 101 -2.11 -27.22 -9.30
N ALA A 102 -2.21 -25.96 -9.67
CA ALA A 102 -3.39 -25.16 -9.40
C ALA A 102 -4.61 -25.63 -10.23
N LEU A 103 -4.39 -26.00 -11.49
CA LEU A 103 -5.44 -26.56 -12.36
C LEU A 103 -5.92 -27.93 -11.84
N LEU A 104 -5.01 -28.79 -11.37
CA LEU A 104 -5.37 -30.06 -10.75
C LEU A 104 -6.19 -29.86 -9.48
N SER A 105 -5.80 -28.91 -8.63
CA SER A 105 -6.57 -28.56 -7.44
C SER A 105 -7.96 -28.02 -7.82
N ALA A 106 -8.03 -27.09 -8.77
CA ALA A 106 -9.27 -26.50 -9.23
C ALA A 106 -10.21 -27.57 -9.85
N SER A 107 -9.69 -28.53 -10.63
CA SER A 107 -10.48 -29.61 -11.22
C SER A 107 -11.07 -30.54 -10.16
N ALA A 108 -10.30 -30.87 -9.12
CA ALA A 108 -10.77 -31.67 -8.00
C ALA A 108 -11.85 -30.94 -7.20
N GLU A 109 -11.63 -29.66 -6.92
CA GLU A 109 -12.58 -28.80 -6.22
C GLU A 109 -13.88 -28.63 -7.01
N LEU A 110 -13.82 -28.36 -8.33
CA LEU A 110 -14.99 -28.25 -9.19
C LEU A 110 -15.81 -29.54 -9.20
N SER A 111 -15.13 -30.70 -9.32
CA SER A 111 -15.80 -31.99 -9.28
C SER A 111 -16.47 -32.29 -7.94
N ALA A 112 -15.89 -31.83 -6.82
CA ALA A 112 -16.50 -31.91 -5.51
C ALA A 112 -17.69 -30.94 -5.39
N THR A 113 -17.52 -29.71 -5.84
CA THR A 113 -18.56 -28.66 -5.87
C THR A 113 -19.78 -29.09 -6.68
N ALA A 114 -19.59 -29.62 -7.88
CA ALA A 114 -20.70 -30.14 -8.72
C ALA A 114 -21.45 -31.28 -8.03
N ARG A 115 -20.75 -32.21 -7.37
CA ARG A 115 -21.39 -33.27 -6.58
C ARG A 115 -22.13 -32.73 -5.36
N GLY A 116 -21.53 -31.81 -4.60
CA GLY A 116 -22.16 -31.21 -3.43
C GLY A 116 -23.42 -30.40 -3.77
N ALA A 117 -23.46 -29.79 -4.95
CA ALA A 117 -24.65 -29.06 -5.39
C ALA A 117 -25.90 -29.96 -5.63
N LEU A 118 -25.70 -31.24 -5.93
CA LEU A 118 -26.80 -32.19 -6.08
C LEU A 118 -27.52 -32.51 -4.75
N ASP A 119 -26.91 -32.14 -3.62
CA ASP A 119 -27.51 -32.29 -2.28
C ASP A 119 -28.33 -31.05 -1.87
N ALA A 120 -28.42 -30.03 -2.75
CA ALA A 120 -29.21 -28.83 -2.48
C ALA A 120 -30.71 -29.16 -2.36
N PRO A 121 -31.43 -28.47 -1.43
CA PRO A 121 -32.86 -28.66 -1.24
C PRO A 121 -33.68 -28.45 -2.52
N THR A 122 -34.92 -28.97 -2.54
CA THR A 122 -35.84 -28.76 -3.66
C THR A 122 -36.56 -27.41 -3.60
N ASP A 123 -36.56 -26.77 -2.44
CA ASP A 123 -37.03 -25.38 -2.32
C ASP A 123 -36.02 -24.43 -2.98
N PRO A 124 -36.44 -23.62 -3.97
CA PRO A 124 -35.51 -22.74 -4.71
C PRO A 124 -34.74 -21.77 -3.82
N ALA A 125 -35.38 -21.14 -2.84
CA ALA A 125 -34.73 -20.18 -1.95
C ALA A 125 -33.62 -20.87 -1.11
N ALA A 126 -33.92 -22.01 -0.51
CA ALA A 126 -32.96 -22.80 0.24
C ALA A 126 -31.84 -23.37 -0.67
N ALA A 127 -32.13 -23.64 -1.94
CA ALA A 127 -31.15 -24.08 -2.91
C ALA A 127 -30.10 -22.97 -3.22
N PHE A 128 -30.53 -21.72 -3.41
CA PHE A 128 -29.62 -20.58 -3.58
C PHE A 128 -28.68 -20.41 -2.38
N ASP A 129 -29.24 -20.48 -1.17
CA ASP A 129 -28.44 -20.35 0.07
C ASP A 129 -27.45 -21.51 0.21
N ALA A 130 -27.81 -22.73 -0.20
CA ALA A 130 -26.93 -23.90 -0.17
C ALA A 130 -25.80 -23.81 -1.20
N LEU A 131 -26.04 -23.20 -2.38
CA LEU A 131 -25.01 -23.05 -3.42
C LEU A 131 -24.04 -21.90 -3.15
N ALA A 132 -24.46 -20.84 -2.46
CA ALA A 132 -23.63 -19.64 -2.22
C ALA A 132 -22.26 -19.94 -1.58
N PRO A 133 -22.13 -20.80 -0.56
CA PRO A 133 -20.81 -21.16 -0.02
C PRO A 133 -19.98 -22.02 -0.99
N LEU A 134 -20.60 -22.81 -1.86
CA LEU A 134 -19.91 -23.68 -2.83
C LEU A 134 -19.27 -22.91 -3.98
N ALA A 135 -19.75 -21.70 -4.28
CA ALA A 135 -19.17 -20.82 -5.30
C ALA A 135 -17.93 -20.06 -4.82
N LYS A 136 -17.50 -20.23 -3.55
CA LYS A 136 -16.30 -19.58 -3.00
C LYS A 136 -15.05 -20.39 -3.37
N GLY A 137 -13.96 -19.69 -3.72
CA GLY A 137 -12.68 -20.33 -4.05
C GLY A 137 -11.69 -19.34 -4.68
N SER A 138 -10.54 -19.84 -5.12
CA SER A 138 -9.57 -19.05 -5.86
C SER A 138 -10.10 -18.71 -7.25
N GLY A 139 -9.96 -17.45 -7.66
CA GLY A 139 -10.47 -16.96 -8.92
C GLY A 139 -11.99 -16.80 -8.95
N GLU A 140 -12.51 -16.57 -10.15
CA GLU A 140 -13.95 -16.44 -10.39
C GLU A 140 -14.56 -17.81 -10.61
N ARG A 141 -15.61 -18.13 -9.84
CA ARG A 141 -16.30 -19.43 -9.86
C ARG A 141 -17.79 -19.25 -10.02
N GLY A 142 -18.40 -20.21 -10.71
CA GLY A 142 -19.85 -20.31 -10.85
C GLY A 142 -20.33 -21.74 -10.63
N ILE A 143 -21.55 -21.87 -10.19
CA ILE A 143 -22.25 -23.15 -10.09
C ILE A 143 -23.72 -22.97 -10.47
N VAL A 144 -24.23 -23.90 -11.25
CA VAL A 144 -25.65 -23.93 -11.65
C VAL A 144 -26.20 -25.32 -11.44
N LEU A 145 -27.33 -25.41 -10.79
CA LEU A 145 -28.11 -26.62 -10.60
C LEU A 145 -29.29 -26.64 -11.57
N PHE A 146 -29.36 -27.66 -12.39
CA PHE A 146 -30.45 -27.94 -13.30
C PHE A 146 -31.33 -29.07 -12.76
N ARG A 147 -32.65 -28.94 -12.86
CA ARG A 147 -33.61 -30.01 -12.62
C ARG A 147 -34.55 -30.13 -13.80
N ALA A 148 -34.76 -31.36 -14.27
CA ALA A 148 -35.53 -31.63 -15.48
C ALA A 148 -35.11 -30.75 -16.69
N GLY A 149 -33.82 -30.51 -16.86
CA GLY A 149 -33.24 -29.71 -17.94
C GLY A 149 -33.36 -28.20 -17.81
N ARG A 150 -33.94 -27.68 -16.73
CA ARG A 150 -34.07 -26.23 -16.49
C ARG A 150 -33.17 -25.76 -15.33
N PRO A 151 -32.51 -24.60 -15.47
CA PRO A 151 -31.75 -24.04 -14.37
C PRO A 151 -32.71 -23.65 -13.22
N GLU A 152 -32.44 -24.14 -12.01
CA GLU A 152 -33.28 -23.92 -10.83
C GLU A 152 -32.62 -22.97 -9.82
N ALA A 153 -31.32 -23.17 -9.55
CA ALA A 153 -30.55 -22.33 -8.65
C ALA A 153 -29.11 -22.16 -9.14
N TRP A 154 -28.50 -21.02 -8.81
CA TRP A 154 -27.11 -20.74 -9.18
C TRP A 154 -26.44 -19.86 -8.11
N ALA A 155 -25.10 -19.91 -8.10
CA ALA A 155 -24.28 -19.02 -7.29
C ALA A 155 -22.97 -18.68 -8.02
N GLY A 156 -22.39 -17.51 -7.70
CA GLY A 156 -21.19 -17.02 -8.36
C GLY A 156 -21.42 -16.53 -9.78
N THR A 157 -20.36 -16.53 -10.60
CA THR A 157 -20.40 -16.04 -11.99
C THR A 157 -19.92 -17.12 -12.95
N SER A 158 -20.68 -17.37 -14.01
CA SER A 158 -20.29 -18.22 -15.13
C SER A 158 -20.16 -17.37 -16.40
N ARG A 159 -19.08 -17.56 -17.15
CA ARG A 159 -18.76 -16.82 -18.38
C ARG A 159 -19.01 -17.65 -19.64
N VAL A 160 -19.65 -18.79 -19.51
CA VAL A 160 -19.90 -19.71 -20.61
C VAL A 160 -21.36 -20.16 -20.61
N VAL A 161 -21.85 -20.52 -21.78
CA VAL A 161 -23.18 -21.14 -21.93
C VAL A 161 -23.07 -22.55 -21.37
N LEU A 162 -23.92 -22.89 -20.40
CA LEU A 162 -23.87 -24.15 -19.66
C LEU A 162 -24.75 -25.26 -20.28
N ASP A 163 -25.57 -24.90 -21.27
CA ASP A 163 -26.56 -25.78 -21.87
C ASP A 163 -25.91 -26.88 -22.65
N GLY A 164 -25.55 -27.79 -22.72
CA GLY A 164 -24.87 -28.79 -23.56
C GLY A 164 -23.55 -29.32 -22.98
N LEU A 165 -23.12 -28.83 -21.83
CA LEU A 165 -21.94 -29.36 -21.17
C LEU A 165 -22.26 -30.67 -20.47
N THR A 166 -21.79 -31.79 -21.04
CA THR A 166 -22.11 -33.16 -20.56
C THR A 166 -20.91 -33.90 -20.01
N GLU A 167 -19.70 -33.47 -20.35
CA GLU A 167 -18.47 -34.13 -19.89
C GLU A 167 -18.28 -33.94 -18.39
N ARG A 168 -17.75 -34.94 -17.70
CA ARG A 168 -17.47 -34.89 -16.26
C ARG A 168 -16.48 -33.81 -15.87
N LEU A 169 -15.51 -33.57 -16.73
CA LEU A 169 -14.53 -32.49 -16.62
C LEU A 169 -14.16 -32.09 -18.04
N GLY A 170 -14.30 -30.82 -18.36
CA GLY A 170 -14.01 -30.28 -19.67
C GLY A 170 -13.58 -28.83 -19.62
N VAL A 171 -13.28 -28.27 -20.77
CA VAL A 171 -12.87 -26.90 -20.96
C VAL A 171 -13.66 -26.27 -22.09
N VAL A 172 -14.02 -24.99 -21.92
CA VAL A 172 -14.65 -24.19 -22.98
C VAL A 172 -13.71 -23.04 -23.33
N PHE A 173 -13.33 -23.00 -24.62
CA PHE A 173 -12.67 -21.84 -25.22
C PHE A 173 -13.74 -20.93 -25.81
N SER A 174 -13.76 -19.70 -25.37
CA SER A 174 -14.51 -18.61 -25.99
C SER A 174 -13.53 -17.54 -26.47
N PRO A 175 -13.95 -16.55 -27.28
CA PRO A 175 -13.04 -15.53 -27.82
C PRO A 175 -12.27 -14.73 -26.75
N PHE A 176 -12.79 -14.66 -25.52
CA PHE A 176 -12.20 -13.86 -24.44
C PHE A 176 -11.90 -14.65 -23.17
N TYR A 177 -12.40 -15.88 -23.03
CA TYR A 177 -12.32 -16.63 -21.79
C TYR A 177 -11.95 -18.08 -22.02
N LEU A 178 -11.11 -18.61 -21.15
CA LEU A 178 -10.89 -20.02 -20.95
C LEU A 178 -11.53 -20.44 -19.63
N THR A 179 -12.54 -21.32 -19.69
CA THR A 179 -13.28 -21.76 -18.52
C THR A 179 -13.18 -23.27 -18.36
N LEU A 180 -12.71 -23.71 -17.20
CA LEU A 180 -12.73 -25.10 -16.78
C LEU A 180 -14.08 -25.38 -16.14
N TYR A 181 -14.71 -26.52 -16.46
CA TYR A 181 -15.96 -26.93 -15.87
C TYR A 181 -15.96 -28.38 -15.42
N ALA A 182 -16.79 -28.69 -14.44
CA ALA A 182 -17.09 -30.05 -14.03
C ALA A 182 -18.59 -30.26 -13.91
N THR A 183 -19.08 -31.41 -14.36
CA THR A 183 -20.48 -31.80 -14.26
C THR A 183 -20.67 -32.99 -13.31
N ALA A 184 -21.82 -33.00 -12.64
CA ALA A 184 -22.29 -34.15 -11.88
C ALA A 184 -23.80 -34.32 -12.11
N GLU A 185 -24.23 -35.58 -12.17
CA GLU A 185 -25.62 -35.92 -12.42
C GLU A 185 -26.15 -36.91 -11.39
N ARG A 186 -27.41 -36.74 -11.00
CA ARG A 186 -28.14 -37.66 -10.12
C ARG A 186 -29.63 -37.67 -10.49
N GLY A 187 -30.10 -38.72 -11.14
CA GLY A 187 -31.48 -38.80 -11.65
C GLY A 187 -31.75 -37.72 -12.69
N THR A 188 -32.70 -36.83 -12.41
CA THR A 188 -33.06 -35.71 -13.29
C THR A 188 -32.33 -34.42 -12.94
N ALA A 189 -31.51 -34.44 -11.90
CA ALA A 189 -30.73 -33.28 -11.47
C ALA A 189 -29.31 -33.34 -12.06
N ARG A 190 -28.85 -32.21 -12.61
CA ARG A 190 -27.50 -32.01 -13.15
C ARG A 190 -26.93 -30.73 -12.50
N ALA A 191 -25.72 -30.78 -12.02
CA ALA A 191 -24.98 -29.62 -11.54
C ALA A 191 -23.76 -29.36 -12.41
N VAL A 192 -23.51 -28.10 -12.74
CA VAL A 192 -22.35 -27.66 -13.50
C VAL A 192 -21.61 -26.63 -12.68
N ALA A 193 -20.36 -26.93 -12.31
CA ALA A 193 -19.47 -26.02 -11.62
C ALA A 193 -18.41 -25.49 -12.61
N THR A 194 -18.12 -24.19 -12.58
CA THR A 194 -17.19 -23.53 -13.49
C THR A 194 -16.11 -22.75 -12.74
N ALA A 195 -14.92 -22.66 -13.32
CA ALA A 195 -13.84 -21.78 -12.88
C ALA A 195 -13.24 -21.06 -14.08
N LEU A 196 -13.11 -19.73 -13.97
CA LEU A 196 -12.43 -18.94 -14.98
C LEU A 196 -10.92 -19.16 -14.85
N VAL A 197 -10.32 -19.78 -15.88
CA VAL A 197 -8.87 -20.05 -15.92
C VAL A 197 -8.14 -18.86 -16.47
N HIS A 198 -8.60 -18.28 -17.59
CA HIS A 198 -7.97 -17.18 -18.30
C HIS A 198 -9.01 -16.19 -18.83
N ALA A 199 -8.61 -14.91 -18.90
CA ALA A 199 -9.38 -13.86 -19.54
C ALA A 199 -8.47 -12.94 -20.35
N ASP A 200 -8.74 -12.80 -21.64
CA ASP A 200 -8.00 -11.91 -22.53
C ASP A 200 -8.37 -10.43 -22.28
N PRO A 201 -7.40 -9.53 -22.14
CA PRO A 201 -7.68 -8.11 -22.12
C PRO A 201 -8.12 -7.60 -23.50
N PRO A 202 -9.04 -6.63 -23.59
CA PRO A 202 -9.57 -5.79 -22.52
C PRO A 202 -10.90 -6.26 -21.90
N ALA A 203 -11.24 -7.54 -22.02
CA ALA A 203 -12.58 -8.06 -21.90
C ALA A 203 -13.33 -7.65 -20.63
N ASP A 204 -12.76 -7.77 -19.47
CA ASP A 204 -13.46 -7.37 -18.25
C ASP A 204 -12.49 -7.08 -17.12
N ARG A 205 -12.50 -5.84 -16.63
CA ARG A 205 -11.70 -5.42 -15.47
C ARG A 205 -12.14 -6.07 -14.16
N LEU A 206 -13.33 -6.67 -14.12
CA LEU A 206 -13.87 -7.36 -12.96
C LEU A 206 -13.55 -8.85 -12.96
N ALA A 207 -13.12 -9.42 -14.11
CA ALA A 207 -12.73 -10.81 -14.20
C ALA A 207 -11.55 -11.13 -13.28
N ARG A 208 -11.65 -12.24 -12.57
CA ARG A 208 -10.61 -12.76 -11.67
C ARG A 208 -10.17 -14.15 -12.13
N PRO A 209 -9.41 -14.27 -13.22
CA PRO A 209 -8.97 -15.55 -13.71
C PRO A 209 -7.90 -16.15 -12.78
N LEU A 210 -7.90 -17.48 -12.68
CA LEU A 210 -7.00 -18.25 -11.84
C LEU A 210 -5.53 -18.03 -12.20
N ASP A 211 -5.22 -17.97 -13.49
CA ASP A 211 -3.87 -17.81 -14.02
C ASP A 211 -3.26 -16.45 -13.66
N ALA A 212 -4.05 -15.39 -13.56
CA ALA A 212 -3.55 -14.06 -13.19
C ALA A 212 -3.06 -14.00 -11.72
N GLU A 213 -3.64 -14.79 -10.83
CA GLU A 213 -3.17 -14.94 -9.45
C GLU A 213 -1.83 -15.67 -9.43
N ILE A 214 -1.75 -16.78 -10.17
CA ILE A 214 -0.54 -17.61 -10.27
C ILE A 214 0.59 -16.85 -10.96
N ALA A 215 0.32 -16.16 -12.06
CA ALA A 215 1.32 -15.38 -12.80
C ALA A 215 1.97 -14.31 -11.91
N ARG A 216 1.17 -13.65 -11.05
CA ARG A 216 1.69 -12.69 -10.06
C ARG A 216 2.55 -13.35 -8.98
N GLU A 217 2.16 -14.53 -8.51
CA GLU A 217 2.91 -15.29 -7.50
C GLU A 217 4.28 -15.74 -8.03
N VAL A 218 4.31 -16.28 -9.25
CA VAL A 218 5.52 -16.86 -9.85
C VAL A 218 6.39 -15.83 -10.56
N GLY A 219 5.82 -14.68 -10.90
CA GLY A 219 6.55 -13.60 -11.54
C GLY A 219 6.67 -13.72 -13.06
N VAL A 220 5.76 -14.41 -13.74
CA VAL A 220 5.61 -14.39 -15.20
C VAL A 220 4.63 -13.30 -15.64
N ARG A 221 4.59 -12.97 -16.93
CA ARG A 221 3.65 -11.97 -17.46
C ARG A 221 2.22 -12.50 -17.48
N GLY A 222 2.05 -13.76 -17.77
CA GLY A 222 0.79 -14.49 -17.88
C GLY A 222 1.02 -15.86 -18.47
N TYR A 223 -0.03 -16.44 -19.04
CA TYR A 223 0.03 -17.73 -19.73
C TYR A 223 -0.67 -17.62 -21.09
N GLU A 224 -0.16 -18.36 -22.06
CA GLU A 224 -0.76 -18.56 -23.38
C GLU A 224 -1.42 -19.93 -23.41
N TYR A 225 -2.58 -20.04 -24.04
CA TYR A 225 -3.36 -21.27 -24.09
C TYR A 225 -3.66 -21.67 -25.52
N GLN A 226 -3.65 -22.98 -25.79
CA GLN A 226 -4.05 -23.55 -27.04
C GLN A 226 -4.95 -24.78 -26.81
N ALA A 227 -5.91 -25.00 -27.68
CA ALA A 227 -6.70 -26.21 -27.63
C ALA A 227 -5.80 -27.45 -27.81
N ALA A 228 -6.19 -28.60 -27.26
CA ALA A 228 -5.37 -29.80 -27.29
C ALA A 228 -4.99 -30.24 -28.72
N ALA A 229 -5.92 -30.05 -29.68
CA ALA A 229 -5.69 -30.39 -31.08
C ALA A 229 -4.68 -29.47 -31.78
N ASP A 230 -4.53 -28.23 -31.31
CA ASP A 230 -3.72 -27.21 -31.97
C ASP A 230 -2.39 -26.95 -31.24
N ALA A 231 -2.15 -27.63 -30.10
CA ALA A 231 -1.00 -27.38 -29.26
C ALA A 231 0.31 -27.73 -29.96
N SER A 232 1.14 -26.69 -30.11
CA SER A 232 2.46 -26.76 -30.72
C SER A 232 3.56 -27.14 -29.71
N ALA A 233 4.76 -27.41 -30.20
CA ALA A 233 5.92 -27.70 -29.37
C ALA A 233 6.17 -26.55 -28.38
N GLY A 234 6.42 -26.88 -27.09
CA GLY A 234 6.67 -25.91 -26.01
C GLY A 234 5.46 -25.61 -25.12
N PHE A 235 4.26 -26.17 -25.42
CA PHE A 235 3.12 -26.14 -24.52
C PHE A 235 3.14 -27.35 -23.58
N THR A 236 2.92 -27.09 -22.29
CA THR A 236 2.67 -28.13 -21.29
C THR A 236 1.21 -28.54 -21.39
N MET A 237 0.96 -29.85 -21.67
CA MET A 237 -0.39 -30.36 -21.83
C MET A 237 -1.04 -30.60 -20.47
N PHE A 238 -2.19 -30.00 -20.25
CA PHE A 238 -3.04 -30.29 -19.10
C PHE A 238 -4.03 -31.37 -19.49
N ALA A 239 -3.95 -32.50 -18.80
CA ALA A 239 -4.77 -33.66 -19.07
C ALA A 239 -5.69 -33.99 -17.89
N SER A 240 -6.91 -34.41 -18.20
CA SER A 240 -7.76 -35.18 -17.30
C SER A 240 -7.28 -36.64 -17.28
N ARG A 241 -7.85 -37.49 -16.42
CA ARG A 241 -7.49 -38.92 -16.35
C ARG A 241 -7.64 -39.64 -17.67
N THR A 242 -8.50 -39.18 -18.56
CA THR A 242 -8.85 -39.83 -19.82
C THR A 242 -8.46 -39.04 -21.07
N ASP A 243 -8.45 -37.69 -20.99
CA ASP A 243 -8.29 -36.84 -22.17
C ASP A 243 -7.41 -35.62 -21.88
N THR A 244 -6.65 -35.19 -22.87
CA THR A 244 -5.92 -33.93 -22.87
C THR A 244 -6.90 -32.79 -23.13
N LEU A 245 -6.98 -31.82 -22.21
CA LEU A 245 -7.94 -30.73 -22.28
C LEU A 245 -7.41 -29.55 -23.09
N PHE A 246 -6.18 -29.11 -22.81
CA PHE A 246 -5.54 -27.97 -23.48
C PHE A 246 -4.03 -27.95 -23.22
N GLY A 247 -3.31 -27.13 -23.99
CA GLY A 247 -1.92 -26.79 -23.75
C GLY A 247 -1.81 -25.40 -23.12
N ALA A 248 -0.87 -25.25 -22.19
CA ALA A 248 -0.53 -23.96 -21.56
C ALA A 248 0.97 -23.72 -21.61
N ARG A 249 1.36 -22.48 -21.84
CA ARG A 249 2.76 -22.02 -21.83
C ARG A 249 2.87 -20.71 -21.07
N PRO A 250 3.85 -20.55 -20.17
CA PRO A 250 4.13 -19.25 -19.56
C PRO A 250 4.50 -18.21 -20.63
N ALA A 251 3.89 -17.03 -20.58
CA ALA A 251 4.23 -15.95 -21.48
C ALA A 251 5.66 -15.45 -21.16
N PRO A 252 6.54 -15.33 -22.17
CA PRO A 252 7.94 -14.98 -21.96
C PRO A 252 8.08 -13.59 -21.31
N ILE A 253 8.95 -13.50 -20.31
CA ILE A 253 9.37 -12.24 -19.71
C ILE A 253 10.62 -11.73 -20.39
N THR A 254 10.83 -10.41 -20.37
CA THR A 254 12.08 -9.82 -20.87
C THR A 254 13.13 -9.75 -19.76
N PRO A 255 14.45 -9.71 -20.09
CA PRO A 255 15.51 -9.54 -19.09
C PRO A 255 15.32 -8.28 -18.24
N SER A 256 14.85 -7.19 -18.84
CA SER A 256 14.57 -5.93 -18.14
C SER A 256 13.43 -6.06 -17.12
N GLU A 257 12.34 -6.77 -17.46
CA GLU A 257 11.25 -7.05 -16.52
C GLU A 257 11.69 -7.96 -15.36
N ALA A 258 12.46 -9.00 -15.66
CA ALA A 258 13.00 -9.89 -14.63
C ALA A 258 13.92 -9.13 -13.66
N ARG A 259 14.79 -8.28 -14.19
CA ARG A 259 15.68 -7.42 -13.40
C ARG A 259 14.88 -6.43 -12.54
N LEU A 260 13.90 -5.76 -13.11
CA LEU A 260 13.04 -4.83 -12.36
C LEU A 260 12.36 -5.52 -11.18
N ARG A 261 11.73 -6.68 -11.41
CA ARG A 261 11.07 -7.47 -10.35
C ARG A 261 12.03 -7.95 -9.27
N ALA A 262 13.22 -8.41 -9.66
CA ALA A 262 14.26 -8.82 -8.71
C ALA A 262 14.67 -7.63 -7.81
N VAL A 263 14.87 -6.45 -8.40
CA VAL A 263 15.23 -5.22 -7.69
C VAL A 263 14.07 -4.76 -6.79
N GLU A 264 12.83 -4.72 -7.28
CA GLU A 264 11.66 -4.32 -6.47
C GLU A 264 11.45 -5.23 -5.26
N THR A 265 11.56 -6.54 -5.44
CA THR A 265 11.43 -7.50 -4.34
C THR A 265 12.53 -7.30 -3.30
N ALA A 266 13.76 -7.10 -3.76
CA ALA A 266 14.92 -6.89 -2.90
C ALA A 266 14.83 -5.55 -2.15
N THR A 267 14.46 -4.47 -2.82
CA THR A 267 14.32 -3.15 -2.20
C THR A 267 13.17 -3.13 -1.19
N ARG A 268 12.07 -3.82 -1.44
CA ARG A 268 10.98 -3.98 -0.47
C ARG A 268 11.42 -4.72 0.79
N ARG A 269 12.06 -5.89 0.64
CA ARG A 269 12.60 -6.65 1.78
C ARG A 269 13.68 -5.86 2.52
N GLY A 270 14.56 -5.22 1.79
CA GLY A 270 15.61 -4.37 2.34
C GLY A 270 15.05 -3.17 3.12
N ALA A 271 14.00 -2.52 2.63
CA ALA A 271 13.36 -1.41 3.33
C ALA A 271 12.74 -1.83 4.66
N ILE A 272 12.13 -3.02 4.74
CA ILE A 272 11.61 -3.58 5.98
C ILE A 272 12.75 -3.83 6.97
N LEU A 273 13.83 -4.50 6.53
CA LEU A 273 14.97 -4.81 7.39
C LEU A 273 15.68 -3.54 7.88
N LEU A 274 15.82 -2.53 7.01
CA LEU A 274 16.35 -1.22 7.38
C LEU A 274 15.44 -0.51 8.40
N GLY A 275 14.11 -0.59 8.25
CA GLY A 275 13.14 -0.09 9.21
C GLY A 275 13.31 -0.73 10.59
N VAL A 276 13.48 -2.06 10.64
CA VAL A 276 13.76 -2.82 11.88
C VAL A 276 15.09 -2.37 12.50
N ALA A 277 16.13 -2.22 11.68
CA ALA A 277 17.43 -1.71 12.15
C ALA A 277 17.32 -0.29 12.73
N LEU A 278 16.57 0.61 12.07
CA LEU A 278 16.32 1.96 12.58
C LEU A 278 15.60 1.95 13.93
N VAL A 279 14.62 1.08 14.11
CA VAL A 279 13.93 0.91 15.41
C VAL A 279 14.94 0.52 16.48
N PHE A 280 15.81 -0.46 16.23
CA PHE A 280 16.85 -0.86 17.18
C PHE A 280 17.87 0.25 17.44
N LEU A 281 18.24 1.04 16.44
CA LEU A 281 19.12 2.19 16.58
C LEU A 281 18.49 3.25 17.50
N LEU A 282 17.23 3.58 17.27
CA LEU A 282 16.46 4.52 18.09
C LEU A 282 16.31 4.01 19.53
N ILE A 283 15.85 2.77 19.73
CA ILE A 283 15.73 2.20 21.07
C ILE A 283 17.07 2.16 21.77
N GLY A 284 18.13 1.77 21.09
CA GLY A 284 19.49 1.73 21.62
C GLY A 284 20.01 3.09 22.04
N SER A 285 19.69 4.14 21.27
CA SER A 285 20.07 5.52 21.61
C SER A 285 19.24 6.10 22.77
N TRP A 286 18.01 5.61 23.00
CA TRP A 286 17.08 6.13 24.01
C TRP A 286 17.06 5.33 25.32
N SER A 287 17.46 4.06 25.31
CA SER A 287 17.44 3.17 26.46
C SER A 287 18.53 3.45 27.51
N ARG A 288 19.43 4.42 27.26
CA ARG A 288 20.56 4.78 28.13
C ARG A 288 20.50 6.25 28.53
N PRO A 289 21.16 6.67 29.61
CA PRO A 289 21.48 8.07 29.83
C PRO A 289 22.44 8.54 28.73
N SER A 290 21.90 8.78 27.55
CA SER A 290 22.61 9.25 26.36
C SER A 290 22.53 10.78 26.30
N SER A 291 23.57 11.39 25.73
CA SER A 291 23.53 12.82 25.47
C SER A 291 22.42 13.18 24.49
N MET A 292 21.88 14.39 24.61
CA MET A 292 20.88 14.90 23.66
C MET A 292 21.37 14.81 22.21
N THR A 293 22.67 15.08 21.99
CA THR A 293 23.31 14.99 20.68
C THR A 293 23.20 13.59 20.06
N GLN A 294 23.35 12.54 20.87
CA GLN A 294 23.21 11.15 20.38
C GLN A 294 21.79 10.83 19.97
N LYS A 295 20.79 11.30 20.72
CA LYS A 295 19.36 11.14 20.38
C LYS A 295 19.01 11.88 19.10
N LEU A 296 19.46 13.13 18.97
CA LEU A 296 19.25 13.91 17.75
C LEU A 296 19.97 13.32 16.53
N LEU A 297 21.18 12.76 16.71
CA LEU A 297 21.89 12.07 15.65
C LEU A 297 21.09 10.86 15.13
N SER A 298 20.54 10.03 16.02
CA SER A 298 19.74 8.87 15.60
C SER A 298 18.43 9.27 14.92
N VAL A 299 17.78 10.35 15.38
CA VAL A 299 16.60 10.95 14.73
C VAL A 299 16.96 11.51 13.36
N GLY A 300 18.06 12.26 13.25
CA GLY A 300 18.56 12.78 11.98
C GLY A 300 18.89 11.68 10.98
N ALA A 301 19.57 10.62 11.42
CA ALA A 301 19.85 9.46 10.58
C ALA A 301 18.57 8.77 10.07
N ALA A 302 17.54 8.68 10.92
CA ALA A 302 16.26 8.09 10.52
C ALA A 302 15.52 8.97 9.49
N ILE A 303 15.51 10.30 9.66
CA ILE A 303 14.92 11.23 8.69
C ILE A 303 15.65 11.16 7.35
N VAL A 304 16.98 11.16 7.37
CA VAL A 304 17.80 11.04 6.16
C VAL A 304 17.55 9.68 5.48
N ALA A 305 17.46 8.59 6.24
CA ALA A 305 17.14 7.28 5.67
C ALA A 305 15.78 7.27 4.97
N ILE A 306 14.74 7.80 5.62
CA ILE A 306 13.38 7.88 5.03
C ILE A 306 13.40 8.72 3.74
N SER A 307 14.20 9.80 3.68
CA SER A 307 14.27 10.65 2.47
C SER A 307 14.90 9.93 1.26
N PHE A 308 15.71 8.89 1.48
CA PHE A 308 16.33 8.12 0.40
C PHE A 308 15.56 6.84 0.05
N VAL A 309 14.82 6.25 1.01
CA VAL A 309 14.05 5.02 0.73
C VAL A 309 12.83 5.36 -0.14
N PRO A 310 12.65 4.70 -1.31
CA PRO A 310 11.50 4.92 -2.18
C PRO A 310 10.26 4.19 -1.62
N LEU A 311 9.70 4.71 -0.51
CA LEU A 311 8.60 4.07 0.22
C LEU A 311 7.36 3.84 -0.66
N ASN A 312 7.01 4.81 -1.49
CA ASN A 312 5.83 4.72 -2.36
C ASN A 312 6.00 3.58 -3.38
N ASN A 313 7.14 3.51 -4.05
CA ASN A 313 7.40 2.46 -5.05
C ASN A 313 7.40 1.06 -4.42
N ASN A 314 7.95 0.93 -3.21
CA ASN A 314 8.09 -0.38 -2.57
C ASN A 314 6.80 -0.88 -1.92
N PHE A 315 5.92 0.03 -1.45
CA PHE A 315 4.80 -0.36 -0.58
C PHE A 315 3.42 0.04 -1.10
N SER A 316 3.29 0.84 -2.17
CA SER A 316 1.99 1.25 -2.73
C SER A 316 1.11 0.07 -3.14
N SER A 317 1.72 -1.00 -3.66
CA SER A 317 1.02 -2.23 -4.03
C SER A 317 0.57 -3.09 -2.84
N VAL A 318 1.16 -2.89 -1.65
CA VAL A 318 0.88 -3.68 -0.44
C VAL A 318 -0.12 -2.96 0.46
N THR A 319 0.00 -1.65 0.58
CA THR A 319 -0.88 -0.85 1.44
C THR A 319 -1.15 0.52 0.85
N ARG A 320 -2.41 0.96 0.93
CA ARG A 320 -2.84 2.29 0.50
C ARG A 320 -2.20 3.44 1.27
N LEU A 321 -1.55 3.17 2.41
CA LEU A 321 -0.84 4.19 3.19
C LEU A 321 0.34 4.80 2.41
N PHE A 322 0.94 4.05 1.47
CA PHE A 322 2.04 4.52 0.64
C PHE A 322 1.63 4.79 -0.82
N ASP A 323 0.32 4.78 -1.10
CA ASP A 323 -0.20 5.04 -2.44
C ASP A 323 -0.30 6.55 -2.70
N PRO A 324 0.44 7.10 -3.69
CA PRO A 324 0.40 8.52 -4.03
C PRO A 324 -0.95 8.96 -4.63
N VAL A 325 -1.79 8.01 -5.10
CA VAL A 325 -3.14 8.31 -5.62
C VAL A 325 -4.06 8.84 -4.53
N VAL A 326 -3.92 8.32 -3.29
CA VAL A 326 -4.79 8.74 -2.17
C VAL A 326 -4.21 9.90 -1.36
N TYR A 327 -2.91 10.18 -1.50
CA TYR A 327 -2.26 11.29 -0.81
C TYR A 327 -0.92 11.63 -1.46
N LEU A 328 -0.74 12.89 -1.83
CA LEU A 328 0.53 13.42 -2.33
C LEU A 328 0.70 14.87 -1.92
N ALA A 329 1.52 15.16 -0.91
CA ALA A 329 1.90 16.52 -0.57
C ALA A 329 3.25 16.86 -1.23
N PRO A 330 3.33 17.92 -2.06
CA PRO A 330 4.58 18.32 -2.72
C PRO A 330 5.59 18.90 -1.73
N LEU A 331 5.10 19.48 -0.63
CA LEU A 331 5.93 20.05 0.41
C LEU A 331 6.63 18.94 1.20
N GLY A 332 7.97 18.99 1.27
CA GLY A 332 8.79 18.00 1.99
C GLY A 332 9.26 16.81 1.13
N GLY A 333 8.88 16.76 -0.13
CA GLY A 333 9.36 15.74 -1.07
C GLY A 333 9.09 14.30 -0.58
N PRO A 334 10.09 13.40 -0.58
CA PRO A 334 9.91 12.00 -0.16
C PRO A 334 9.39 11.82 1.28
N LEU A 335 9.63 12.78 2.17
CA LEU A 335 9.23 12.73 3.58
C LEU A 335 7.72 12.89 3.78
N THR A 336 7.02 13.45 2.81
CA THR A 336 5.58 13.75 2.85
C THR A 336 4.84 13.25 1.60
N ALA A 337 5.50 12.43 0.79
CA ALA A 337 4.95 11.96 -0.50
C ALA A 337 3.81 10.94 -0.36
N SER A 338 3.51 10.46 0.84
CA SER A 338 2.38 9.58 1.14
C SER A 338 1.97 9.70 2.60
N VAL A 339 0.78 9.22 2.94
CA VAL A 339 0.28 9.18 4.32
C VAL A 339 1.28 8.48 5.25
N GLY A 340 1.77 7.30 4.84
CA GLY A 340 2.73 6.53 5.62
C GLY A 340 4.07 7.25 5.80
N ALA A 341 4.59 7.91 4.75
CA ALA A 341 5.82 8.71 4.85
C ALA A 341 5.64 9.89 5.80
N LEU A 342 4.49 10.59 5.74
CA LEU A 342 4.16 11.69 6.65
C LEU A 342 4.05 11.20 8.10
N MET A 343 3.38 10.06 8.35
CA MET A 343 3.28 9.46 9.68
C MET A 343 4.66 9.12 10.26
N LEU A 344 5.51 8.45 9.49
CA LEU A 344 6.86 8.06 9.91
C LEU A 344 7.71 9.29 10.20
N THR A 345 7.71 10.26 9.30
CA THR A 345 8.49 11.50 9.45
C THR A 345 8.04 12.28 10.66
N SER A 346 6.73 12.52 10.80
CA SER A 346 6.16 13.25 11.93
C SER A 346 6.41 12.53 13.26
N GLY A 347 6.27 11.20 13.29
CA GLY A 347 6.56 10.39 14.47
C GLY A 347 8.03 10.48 14.91
N ILE A 348 8.97 10.44 13.97
CA ILE A 348 10.42 10.56 14.26
C ILE A 348 10.78 11.99 14.71
N VAL A 349 10.22 13.01 14.06
CA VAL A 349 10.38 14.41 14.49
C VAL A 349 9.84 14.60 15.91
N LEU A 350 8.67 14.01 16.20
CA LEU A 350 8.07 14.03 17.53
C LEU A 350 8.98 13.40 18.59
N LEU A 351 9.60 12.25 18.30
CA LEU A 351 10.60 11.66 19.17
C LEU A 351 11.76 12.64 19.44
N GLY A 352 12.29 13.29 18.41
CA GLY A 352 13.35 14.30 18.56
C GLY A 352 12.93 15.45 19.46
N LEU A 353 11.73 15.97 19.27
CA LEU A 353 11.18 17.06 20.09
C LEU A 353 10.95 16.65 21.55
N LEU A 354 10.51 15.41 21.79
CA LEU A 354 10.39 14.88 23.15
C LEU A 354 11.75 14.77 23.86
N ALA A 355 12.83 14.48 23.12
CA ALA A 355 14.19 14.50 23.66
C ALA A 355 14.59 15.93 24.07
N VAL A 356 14.32 16.92 23.22
CA VAL A 356 14.57 18.35 23.49
C VAL A 356 13.79 18.82 24.71
N LEU A 357 12.50 18.47 24.81
CA LEU A 357 11.65 18.86 25.94
C LEU A 357 12.10 18.28 27.29
N ARG A 358 12.67 17.05 27.27
CA ARG A 358 13.20 16.42 28.51
C ARG A 358 14.54 16.97 28.96
N SER A 359 15.30 17.54 28.04
CA SER A 359 16.62 18.12 28.30
C SER A 359 16.63 19.55 27.78
N PRO A 360 16.14 20.52 28.54
CA PRO A 360 15.96 21.88 28.06
C PRO A 360 17.29 22.45 27.57
N ALA A 361 17.45 22.46 26.25
CA ALA A 361 18.52 23.21 25.61
C ALA A 361 18.21 24.67 25.85
N ARG A 362 19.03 25.33 26.66
CA ARG A 362 18.94 26.77 26.90
C ARG A 362 19.30 27.46 25.59
N LEU A 363 18.28 27.86 24.82
CA LEU A 363 18.50 28.79 23.72
C LEU A 363 19.15 30.04 24.32
N ARG A 364 20.37 30.34 23.88
CA ARG A 364 21.23 31.36 24.46
C ARG A 364 20.68 32.77 24.20
N SER A 365 19.84 32.94 23.18
CA SER A 365 19.23 34.21 22.80
C SER A 365 17.71 34.15 22.92
N ARG A 366 17.14 35.07 23.72
CA ARG A 366 15.70 35.28 23.86
C ARG A 366 15.05 35.72 22.54
N TRP A 367 15.77 36.52 21.74
CA TRP A 367 15.30 36.97 20.44
C TRP A 367 15.13 35.79 19.46
N MET A 368 16.07 34.86 19.42
CA MET A 368 15.92 33.64 18.61
C MET A 368 14.72 32.80 19.06
N ALA A 369 14.50 32.66 20.35
CA ALA A 369 13.34 31.93 20.86
C ALA A 369 12.03 32.65 20.50
N LEU A 370 11.96 33.97 20.58
CA LEU A 370 10.79 34.75 20.16
C LEU A 370 10.51 34.61 18.68
N VAL A 371 11.53 34.78 17.82
CA VAL A 371 11.40 34.64 16.39
C VAL A 371 10.91 33.23 16.03
N LEU A 372 11.45 32.21 16.70
CA LEU A 372 11.04 30.82 16.44
C LEU A 372 9.59 30.53 16.86
N VAL A 373 9.15 31.07 18.02
CA VAL A 373 7.74 30.94 18.45
C VAL A 373 6.81 31.65 17.50
N LEU A 374 7.15 32.87 17.08
CA LEU A 374 6.34 33.64 16.14
C LEU A 374 6.30 32.93 14.75
N ALA A 375 7.43 32.43 14.28
CA ALA A 375 7.51 31.68 13.04
C ALA A 375 6.65 30.41 13.09
N ILE A 376 6.74 29.63 14.17
CA ILE A 376 5.94 28.39 14.29
C ILE A 376 4.45 28.73 14.45
N ALA A 377 4.10 29.76 15.20
CA ALA A 377 2.71 30.17 15.38
C ALA A 377 2.09 30.69 14.06
N ALA A 378 2.84 31.48 13.30
CA ALA A 378 2.38 32.04 12.04
C ALA A 378 2.38 30.99 10.90
N LEU A 379 3.48 30.23 10.75
CA LEU A 379 3.63 29.29 9.64
C LEU A 379 2.98 27.92 9.89
N GLY A 380 2.80 27.53 11.16
CA GLY A 380 2.24 26.21 11.52
C GLY A 380 0.90 25.89 10.87
N PRO A 381 -0.11 26.77 10.94
CA PRO A 381 -1.41 26.56 10.30
C PRO A 381 -1.30 26.40 8.78
N PHE A 382 -0.46 27.21 8.13
CA PHE A 382 -0.25 27.15 6.69
C PHE A 382 0.46 25.85 6.26
N LEU A 383 1.44 25.42 7.04
CA LEU A 383 2.14 24.16 6.83
C LEU A 383 1.17 22.97 6.92
N LEU A 384 0.33 22.93 7.95
CA LEU A 384 -0.68 21.87 8.09
C LEU A 384 -1.71 21.90 6.97
N ARG A 385 -2.13 23.09 6.55
CA ARG A 385 -3.04 23.26 5.40
C ARG A 385 -2.41 22.74 4.11
N ASP A 386 -1.14 23.01 3.86
CA ASP A 386 -0.44 22.52 2.68
C ASP A 386 -0.28 21.00 2.70
N LEU A 387 -0.01 20.41 3.86
CA LEU A 387 -0.01 18.97 4.03
C LEU A 387 -1.41 18.37 3.78
N ALA A 388 -2.48 19.02 4.27
CA ALA A 388 -3.85 18.56 4.05
C ALA A 388 -4.28 18.63 2.57
N ARG A 389 -3.76 19.58 1.78
CA ARG A 389 -4.01 19.68 0.32
C ARG A 389 -3.56 18.44 -0.45
N GLY A 390 -2.63 17.65 0.14
CA GLY A 390 -2.20 16.38 -0.43
C GLY A 390 -3.27 15.28 -0.39
N ILE A 391 -4.35 15.44 0.37
CA ILE A 391 -5.45 14.47 0.44
C ILE A 391 -6.17 14.39 -0.90
N SER A 392 -6.26 13.20 -1.46
CA SER A 392 -6.97 12.88 -2.71
C SER A 392 -7.96 11.73 -2.46
N PRO A 393 -9.25 12.03 -2.29
CA PRO A 393 -10.27 10.99 -2.17
C PRO A 393 -10.35 10.18 -3.46
N PRO A 394 -10.31 8.83 -3.37
CA PRO A 394 -10.45 8.00 -4.55
C PRO A 394 -11.90 8.05 -5.10
N PRO A 395 -12.11 7.87 -6.43
CA PRO A 395 -13.42 7.96 -7.06
C PRO A 395 -14.40 6.88 -6.56
N TRP A 396 -13.89 5.73 -6.13
CA TRP A 396 -14.73 4.65 -5.56
C TRP A 396 -15.16 4.87 -4.10
N GLY A 397 -14.87 6.02 -3.52
CA GLY A 397 -15.26 6.39 -2.17
C GLY A 397 -14.14 6.27 -1.14
N VAL A 398 -14.37 6.91 0.01
CA VAL A 398 -13.42 6.94 1.14
C VAL A 398 -13.82 5.91 2.18
N THR A 399 -12.94 4.96 2.46
CA THR A 399 -13.13 4.00 3.55
C THR A 399 -12.82 4.66 4.91
N SER A 400 -13.43 4.18 6.00
CA SER A 400 -13.15 4.65 7.37
C SER A 400 -11.66 4.51 7.75
N GLY A 401 -11.00 3.45 7.28
CA GLY A 401 -9.57 3.25 7.50
C GLY A 401 -8.69 4.31 6.84
N LEU A 402 -9.02 4.73 5.62
CA LEU A 402 -8.30 5.78 4.92
C LEU A 402 -8.53 7.15 5.56
N TRP A 403 -9.78 7.42 5.97
CA TRP A 403 -10.10 8.64 6.71
C TRP A 403 -9.27 8.76 7.99
N LEU A 404 -9.26 7.69 8.81
CA LEU A 404 -8.48 7.63 10.04
C LEU A 404 -6.97 7.79 9.77
N ALA A 405 -6.47 7.23 8.68
CA ALA A 405 -5.06 7.36 8.30
C ALA A 405 -4.68 8.83 8.03
N TRP A 406 -5.50 9.58 7.31
CA TRP A 406 -5.28 11.02 7.09
C TRP A 406 -5.33 11.82 8.39
N GLU A 407 -6.31 11.53 9.25
CA GLU A 407 -6.42 12.20 10.56
C GLU A 407 -5.19 11.94 11.42
N VAL A 408 -4.75 10.69 11.54
CA VAL A 408 -3.56 10.33 12.34
C VAL A 408 -2.29 10.97 11.77
N ALA A 409 -2.13 11.03 10.45
CA ALA A 409 -0.97 11.65 9.82
C ALA A 409 -0.90 13.16 10.12
N LEU A 410 -2.01 13.88 9.93
CA LEU A 410 -2.08 15.31 10.21
C LEU A 410 -2.04 15.62 11.72
N PHE A 411 -2.62 14.76 12.54
CA PHE A 411 -2.51 14.82 14.00
C PHE A 411 -1.05 14.75 14.45
N LEU A 412 -0.29 13.76 13.98
CA LEU A 412 1.13 13.62 14.33
C LEU A 412 1.96 14.83 13.88
N ALA A 413 1.71 15.31 12.65
CA ALA A 413 2.35 16.53 12.14
C ALA A 413 1.99 17.75 13.00
N GLY A 414 0.71 17.90 13.35
CA GLY A 414 0.21 18.96 14.22
C GLY A 414 0.87 18.94 15.60
N VAL A 415 0.91 17.77 16.25
CA VAL A 415 1.59 17.60 17.55
C VAL A 415 3.08 17.96 17.44
N ALA A 416 3.76 17.57 16.36
CA ALA A 416 5.17 17.91 16.15
C ALA A 416 5.37 19.43 16.05
N ILE A 417 4.53 20.14 15.29
CA ILE A 417 4.57 21.61 15.18
C ILE A 417 4.31 22.26 16.53
N LEU A 418 3.27 21.84 17.24
CA LEU A 418 2.89 22.37 18.55
C LEU A 418 4.01 22.17 19.58
N LEU A 419 4.58 20.99 19.68
CA LEU A 419 5.69 20.70 20.60
C LEU A 419 6.97 21.45 20.22
N GLY A 420 7.21 21.69 18.92
CA GLY A 420 8.26 22.58 18.43
C GLY A 420 8.07 24.00 18.97
N GLY A 421 6.85 24.55 18.86
CA GLY A 421 6.48 25.86 19.41
C GLY A 421 6.68 25.95 20.92
N VAL A 422 6.25 24.92 21.64
CA VAL A 422 6.44 24.85 23.10
C VAL A 422 7.91 24.78 23.50
N SER A 423 8.70 23.96 22.79
CA SER A 423 10.15 23.86 23.10
C SER A 423 10.86 25.19 22.95
N ALA A 424 10.46 26.00 21.97
CA ALA A 424 10.95 27.36 21.77
C ALA A 424 10.38 28.32 22.81
N GLY A 425 9.09 28.27 23.12
CA GLY A 425 8.41 29.12 24.08
C GLY A 425 8.93 28.96 25.52
N GLN A 426 9.31 27.75 25.92
CA GLN A 426 9.90 27.50 27.24
C GLN A 426 11.22 28.23 27.46
N ALA A 427 11.97 28.51 26.41
CA ALA A 427 13.18 29.34 26.52
C ALA A 427 12.88 30.82 26.83
N LEU A 428 11.68 31.30 26.46
CA LEU A 428 11.20 32.66 26.74
C LEU A 428 10.64 32.81 28.17
N LEU A 429 9.94 31.74 28.63
CA LEU A 429 9.18 31.77 29.89
C LEU A 429 10.02 31.69 31.17
N GLY A 430 11.36 31.63 31.11
CA GLY A 430 12.25 31.37 32.24
C GLY A 430 12.06 32.28 33.50
N ARG A 431 11.29 33.37 33.41
CA ARG A 431 10.90 34.28 34.53
C ARG A 431 9.48 34.86 34.40
N MET A 432 8.72 34.56 33.35
CA MET A 432 7.37 35.11 33.13
C MET A 432 6.29 34.13 33.60
N ARG A 433 5.15 34.64 34.05
CA ARG A 433 3.97 33.82 34.33
C ARG A 433 3.37 33.36 32.98
N GLY A 434 3.48 32.07 32.66
CA GLY A 434 2.88 31.51 31.46
C GLY A 434 1.34 31.44 31.53
N LEU A 435 0.70 31.35 30.36
CA LEU A 435 -0.75 31.22 30.23
C LEU A 435 -1.24 29.88 30.80
N PRO A 436 -2.49 29.83 31.27
CA PRO A 436 -3.12 28.54 31.62
C PRO A 436 -3.19 27.59 30.41
N PRO A 437 -2.90 26.31 30.60
CA PRO A 437 -2.82 25.37 29.45
C PRO A 437 -4.16 25.11 28.74
N TYR A 438 -5.30 25.41 29.37
CA TYR A 438 -6.64 25.23 28.79
C TYR A 438 -7.04 26.30 27.76
N VAL A 439 -6.31 27.40 27.67
CA VAL A 439 -6.59 28.51 26.74
C VAL A 439 -6.43 28.04 25.27
N ALA A 440 -5.37 27.28 25.01
CA ALA A 440 -5.12 26.77 23.65
C ALA A 440 -6.21 25.80 23.13
N PRO A 441 -6.60 24.76 23.89
CA PRO A 441 -7.71 23.91 23.46
C PRO A 441 -9.06 24.64 23.37
N ALA A 442 -9.28 25.69 24.18
CA ALA A 442 -10.51 26.50 24.04
C ALA A 442 -10.56 27.17 22.65
N PHE A 443 -9.50 27.85 22.22
CA PHE A 443 -9.44 28.41 20.86
C PHE A 443 -9.57 27.35 19.78
N ALA A 444 -8.91 26.21 19.92
CA ALA A 444 -8.97 25.13 18.94
C ALA A 444 -10.38 24.50 18.83
N CYS A 445 -11.05 24.27 19.95
CA CYS A 445 -12.42 23.76 19.97
C CYS A 445 -13.40 24.77 19.35
N VAL A 446 -13.27 26.06 19.69
CA VAL A 446 -14.10 27.11 19.09
C VAL A 446 -13.88 27.14 17.57
N ALA A 447 -12.62 27.11 17.10
CA ALA A 447 -12.33 27.04 15.67
C ALA A 447 -12.92 25.80 15.01
N ALA A 448 -12.80 24.63 15.63
CA ALA A 448 -13.30 23.37 15.09
C ALA A 448 -14.83 23.34 14.99
N VAL A 449 -15.55 23.88 15.98
CA VAL A 449 -17.02 23.94 16.01
C VAL A 449 -17.55 24.98 15.04
N ILE A 450 -16.92 26.14 14.94
CA ILE A 450 -17.40 27.23 14.08
C ILE A 450 -17.11 26.96 12.59
N ALA A 451 -16.04 26.26 12.27
CA ALA A 451 -15.63 26.00 10.89
C ALA A 451 -16.74 25.44 9.99
N PRO A 452 -17.52 24.39 10.35
CA PRO A 452 -18.57 23.84 9.52
C PRO A 452 -19.74 24.81 9.27
N PHE A 453 -19.99 25.78 10.19
CA PHE A 453 -21.13 26.69 10.12
C PHE A 453 -20.84 27.98 9.36
N LEU A 454 -19.60 28.42 9.34
CA LEU A 454 -19.19 29.68 8.69
C LEU A 454 -18.45 29.49 7.36
N TRP A 455 -18.49 28.29 6.83
CA TRP A 455 -17.83 27.95 5.58
C TRP A 455 -18.77 28.20 4.41
N ASP A 456 -18.58 29.28 3.67
CA ASP A 456 -19.43 29.66 2.53
C ASP A 456 -19.38 28.66 1.38
N ALA A 457 -18.25 27.99 1.19
CA ALA A 457 -18.08 26.92 0.20
C ALA A 457 -17.17 25.83 0.75
N PRO A 458 -17.47 24.53 0.54
CA PRO A 458 -16.63 23.45 0.99
C PRO A 458 -15.15 23.65 0.58
N GLY A 459 -14.26 23.70 1.56
CA GLY A 459 -12.81 23.85 1.34
C GLY A 459 -12.27 25.27 1.21
N ASN A 460 -13.11 26.31 1.17
CA ASN A 460 -12.65 27.68 1.29
C ASN A 460 -12.57 28.11 2.76
N TRP A 461 -11.35 28.33 3.22
CA TRP A 461 -11.12 28.81 4.57
C TRP A 461 -11.39 30.31 4.63
N PRO A 462 -12.25 30.78 5.54
CA PRO A 462 -12.41 32.20 5.73
C PRO A 462 -11.09 32.82 6.20
N ASP A 463 -10.81 34.06 5.79
CA ASP A 463 -9.52 34.72 6.03
C ASP A 463 -9.18 34.88 7.52
N TRP A 464 -10.18 34.94 8.38
CA TRP A 464 -10.02 35.03 9.83
C TRP A 464 -9.66 33.68 10.50
N TYR A 465 -9.95 32.57 9.87
CA TYR A 465 -9.78 31.24 10.46
C TYR A 465 -8.33 30.89 10.84
N PRO A 466 -7.30 31.20 10.01
CA PRO A 466 -5.91 31.03 10.41
C PRO A 466 -5.52 31.79 11.68
N ALA A 467 -6.16 32.92 11.95
CA ALA A 467 -5.87 33.72 13.15
C ALA A 467 -6.20 32.96 14.44
N LEU A 468 -7.30 32.20 14.49
CA LEU A 468 -7.65 31.37 15.65
C LEU A 468 -6.60 30.28 15.91
N TRP A 469 -6.05 29.70 14.84
CA TRP A 469 -4.99 28.71 14.98
C TRP A 469 -3.67 29.32 15.39
N ILE A 470 -3.33 30.51 14.92
CA ILE A 470 -2.17 31.28 15.39
C ILE A 470 -2.31 31.57 16.90
N LEU A 471 -3.49 31.96 17.35
CA LEU A 471 -3.77 32.20 18.79
C LEU A 471 -3.69 30.90 19.61
N ALA A 472 -4.23 29.79 19.09
CA ALA A 472 -4.14 28.48 19.74
C ALA A 472 -2.68 28.02 19.88
N ILE A 473 -1.89 28.08 18.81
CA ILE A 473 -0.48 27.65 18.78
C ILE A 473 0.36 28.57 19.67
N GLY A 474 0.17 29.89 19.56
CA GLY A 474 0.89 30.88 20.35
C GLY A 474 0.58 30.75 21.86
N SER A 475 -0.69 30.59 22.22
CA SER A 475 -1.09 30.41 23.62
C SER A 475 -0.55 29.09 24.21
N LEU A 476 -0.49 28.01 23.42
CA LEU A 476 0.12 26.75 23.84
C LEU A 476 1.64 26.90 24.01
N ALA A 477 2.33 27.57 23.08
CA ALA A 477 3.77 27.83 23.16
C ALA A 477 4.14 28.63 24.42
N LEU A 478 3.27 29.54 24.83
CA LEU A 478 3.43 30.38 26.03
C LEU A 478 2.76 29.80 27.29
N SER A 479 2.28 28.55 27.24
CA SER A 479 1.60 27.93 28.38
C SER A 479 2.56 27.44 29.47
N ARG A 480 2.06 27.39 30.70
CA ARG A 480 2.77 26.77 31.81
C ARG A 480 2.88 25.26 31.59
N ARG A 481 4.04 24.71 31.97
CA ARG A 481 4.26 23.26 31.97
C ARG A 481 3.52 22.61 33.14
N ALA A 482 2.22 22.34 32.98
CA ALA A 482 1.38 21.70 33.98
C ALA A 482 1.18 20.21 33.66
N ARG A 483 0.69 19.43 34.64
CA ARG A 483 0.18 18.09 34.40
C ARG A 483 -0.94 18.18 33.35
N GLY A 484 -0.90 17.35 32.30
CA GLY A 484 -1.89 17.42 31.21
C GLY A 484 -1.50 18.23 29.98
N PHE A 485 -0.33 18.90 30.00
CA PHE A 485 0.18 19.69 28.87
C PHE A 485 0.21 18.90 27.54
N VAL A 486 0.60 17.60 27.56
CA VAL A 486 0.60 16.73 26.38
C VAL A 486 -0.82 16.50 25.90
N LEU A 487 -1.77 16.35 26.82
CA LEU A 487 -3.19 16.20 26.48
C LEU A 487 -3.76 17.46 25.81
N THR A 488 -3.42 18.66 26.30
CA THR A 488 -3.87 19.91 25.67
C THR A 488 -3.31 20.08 24.27
N ALA A 489 -2.03 19.73 24.06
CA ALA A 489 -1.42 19.72 22.72
C ALA A 489 -2.09 18.69 21.79
N ALA A 490 -2.42 17.51 22.31
CA ALA A 490 -3.11 16.49 21.55
C ALA A 490 -4.53 16.94 21.14
N ILE A 491 -5.30 17.59 22.04
CA ILE A 491 -6.63 18.13 21.72
C ILE A 491 -6.53 19.19 20.61
N VAL A 492 -5.60 20.13 20.72
CA VAL A 492 -5.40 21.16 19.70
C VAL A 492 -5.05 20.53 18.33
N ALA A 493 -4.15 19.55 18.32
CA ALA A 493 -3.76 18.86 17.09
C ALA A 493 -4.94 18.04 16.50
N ALA A 494 -5.72 17.36 17.34
CA ALA A 494 -6.88 16.59 16.90
C ALA A 494 -7.96 17.48 16.28
N CYS A 495 -8.29 18.61 16.91
CA CYS A 495 -9.21 19.60 16.35
C CYS A 495 -8.72 20.11 14.98
N GLY A 496 -7.41 20.40 14.86
CA GLY A 496 -6.81 20.85 13.61
C GLY A 496 -6.86 19.78 12.51
N ALA A 497 -6.50 18.55 12.83
CA ALA A 497 -6.54 17.45 11.88
C ALA A 497 -7.95 17.17 11.39
N ALA A 498 -8.92 17.04 12.31
CA ALA A 498 -10.32 16.76 11.97
C ALA A 498 -10.92 17.82 11.04
N THR A 499 -10.72 19.10 11.34
CA THR A 499 -11.23 20.21 10.50
C THR A 499 -10.56 20.24 9.13
N LEU A 500 -9.24 19.99 9.06
CA LEU A 500 -8.50 19.98 7.80
C LEU A 500 -8.89 18.81 6.90
N VAL A 501 -9.01 17.59 7.47
CA VAL A 501 -9.43 16.41 6.71
C VAL A 501 -10.87 16.61 6.19
N TRP A 502 -11.79 17.04 7.07
CA TRP A 502 -13.18 17.29 6.67
C TRP A 502 -13.27 18.31 5.53
N GLY A 503 -12.67 19.50 5.69
CA GLY A 503 -12.75 20.57 4.70
C GLY A 503 -12.11 20.19 3.36
N THR A 504 -10.95 19.51 3.39
CA THR A 504 -10.26 19.10 2.16
C THR A 504 -11.03 18.00 1.42
N VAL A 505 -11.55 17.00 2.13
CA VAL A 505 -12.34 15.92 1.52
C VAL A 505 -13.65 16.48 0.95
N ALA A 506 -14.33 17.38 1.66
CA ALA A 506 -15.55 18.01 1.15
C ALA A 506 -15.30 18.77 -0.16
N LYS A 507 -14.26 19.61 -0.20
CA LYS A 507 -13.85 20.33 -1.41
C LYS A 507 -13.54 19.38 -2.58
N LYS A 508 -12.73 18.37 -2.32
CA LYS A 508 -12.32 17.41 -3.36
C LYS A 508 -13.48 16.60 -3.91
N ARG A 509 -14.49 16.27 -3.08
CA ARG A 509 -15.72 15.62 -3.54
C ARG A 509 -16.53 16.50 -4.49
N VAL A 510 -16.62 17.79 -4.19
CA VAL A 510 -17.29 18.75 -5.09
C VAL A 510 -16.52 18.86 -6.42
N GLU A 511 -15.19 19.02 -6.38
CA GLU A 511 -14.35 19.06 -7.57
C GLU A 511 -14.46 17.78 -8.43
N LEU A 512 -14.60 16.60 -7.79
CA LEU A 512 -14.83 15.33 -8.51
C LEU A 512 -16.21 15.30 -9.16
N ALA A 513 -17.26 15.67 -8.42
CA ALA A 513 -18.62 15.72 -8.96
C ALA A 513 -18.74 16.70 -10.13
N GLU A 514 -18.10 17.87 -10.05
CA GLU A 514 -18.05 18.84 -11.15
C GLU A 514 -17.34 18.28 -12.39
N ARG A 515 -16.23 17.53 -12.20
CA ARG A 515 -15.54 16.87 -13.32
C ARG A 515 -16.39 15.78 -13.96
N ASP A 516 -17.05 14.98 -13.14
CA ASP A 516 -17.91 13.88 -13.62
C ASP A 516 -19.06 14.46 -14.44
N VAL A 517 -19.71 15.54 -13.97
CA VAL A 517 -20.76 16.25 -14.71
C VAL A 517 -20.20 16.87 -16.01
N ALA A 518 -19.03 17.50 -15.95
CA ALA A 518 -18.38 18.03 -17.16
C ALA A 518 -18.00 16.92 -18.15
N GLY A 519 -17.59 15.75 -17.64
CA GLY A 519 -17.31 14.55 -18.43
C GLY A 519 -18.53 14.01 -19.17
N LEU A 520 -19.75 14.11 -18.59
CA LEU A 520 -20.99 13.70 -19.24
C LEU A 520 -21.33 14.53 -20.47
N SER A 521 -20.85 15.77 -20.55
CA SER A 521 -21.07 16.67 -21.70
C SER A 521 -20.06 16.45 -22.83
N THR A 522 -18.97 15.73 -22.58
CA THR A 522 -17.96 15.40 -23.60
C THR A 522 -18.25 14.03 -24.22
N PRO A 523 -18.38 13.92 -25.56
CA PRO A 523 -18.62 12.63 -26.20
C PRO A 523 -17.42 11.69 -25.93
N ASP A 524 -17.70 10.51 -25.40
CA ASP A 524 -16.69 9.46 -25.28
C ASP A 524 -16.40 8.90 -26.67
N VAL A 525 -15.28 9.33 -27.24
CA VAL A 525 -14.85 8.94 -28.60
C VAL A 525 -14.65 7.43 -28.69
N ALA A 526 -14.19 6.78 -27.63
CA ALA A 526 -13.98 5.34 -27.61
C ALA A 526 -15.33 4.58 -27.61
N ALA A 527 -16.30 5.05 -26.82
CA ALA A 527 -17.65 4.50 -26.83
C ALA A 527 -18.35 4.72 -28.18
N GLN A 528 -18.19 5.89 -28.80
CA GLN A 528 -18.74 6.18 -30.14
C GLN A 528 -18.10 5.29 -31.22
N ASP A 529 -16.79 5.06 -31.18
CA ASP A 529 -16.10 4.17 -32.11
C ASP A 529 -16.56 2.71 -31.93
N LEU A 530 -16.70 2.26 -30.67
CA LEU A 530 -17.24 0.94 -30.35
C LEU A 530 -18.67 0.78 -30.89
N LEU A 531 -19.56 1.73 -30.58
CA LEU A 531 -20.94 1.71 -31.06
C LEU A 531 -21.02 1.75 -32.60
N SER A 532 -20.15 2.53 -33.25
CA SER A 532 -20.09 2.59 -34.70
C SER A 532 -19.58 1.30 -35.36
N ARG A 533 -18.70 0.54 -34.68
CA ARG A 533 -18.26 -0.78 -35.11
C ARG A 533 -19.39 -1.80 -34.93
N MET A 534 -20.04 -1.81 -33.75
CA MET A 534 -21.19 -2.69 -33.51
C MET A 534 -22.34 -2.44 -34.49
N ALA A 535 -22.65 -1.16 -34.77
CA ALA A 535 -23.66 -0.81 -35.76
C ALA A 535 -23.31 -1.35 -37.16
N ARG A 536 -22.06 -1.19 -37.60
CA ARG A 536 -21.60 -1.75 -38.90
C ARG A 536 -21.65 -3.29 -38.92
N GLU A 537 -21.30 -3.96 -37.85
CA GLU A 537 -21.40 -5.40 -37.75
C GLU A 537 -22.86 -5.89 -37.82
N LEU A 538 -23.78 -5.16 -37.16
CA LEU A 538 -25.21 -5.44 -37.21
C LEU A 538 -25.80 -5.17 -38.61
N GLU A 539 -25.33 -4.12 -39.30
CA GLU A 539 -25.75 -3.83 -40.69
C GLU A 539 -25.23 -4.84 -41.71
N GLN A 540 -24.07 -5.45 -41.46
CA GLN A 540 -23.46 -6.47 -42.32
C GLN A 540 -23.95 -7.89 -42.00
N GLY A 541 -24.49 -8.11 -40.80
CA GLY A 541 -25.07 -9.36 -40.36
C GLY A 541 -26.50 -9.60 -40.88
N ALA A 542 -26.89 -10.87 -41.05
CA ALA A 542 -28.29 -11.17 -41.27
C ALA A 542 -29.13 -10.71 -40.03
N PRO A 543 -30.31 -10.09 -40.24
CA PRO A 543 -31.12 -9.65 -39.13
C PRO A 543 -31.46 -10.85 -38.21
N PRO A 544 -31.31 -10.71 -36.88
CA PRO A 544 -31.61 -11.77 -35.94
C PRO A 544 -33.07 -12.23 -36.09
N THR A 545 -33.26 -13.50 -36.36
CA THR A 545 -34.59 -14.09 -36.60
C THR A 545 -35.24 -14.61 -35.31
N THR A 546 -34.46 -14.84 -34.28
CA THR A 546 -34.92 -15.33 -32.99
C THR A 546 -34.49 -14.44 -31.84
N ARG A 547 -35.28 -14.47 -30.75
CA ARG A 547 -34.98 -13.73 -29.53
C ARG A 547 -33.66 -14.18 -28.85
N ALA A 548 -33.26 -15.43 -29.12
CA ALA A 548 -31.99 -15.98 -28.60
C ALA A 548 -30.75 -15.45 -29.35
N GLU A 549 -30.91 -15.00 -30.60
CA GLU A 549 -29.85 -14.37 -31.38
C GLU A 549 -29.64 -12.88 -31.03
N LEU A 550 -30.62 -12.29 -30.33
CA LEU A 550 -30.59 -10.90 -29.85
C LEU A 550 -29.93 -10.76 -28.45
N LEU A 551 -29.81 -11.84 -27.68
CA LEU A 551 -29.23 -11.91 -26.36
C LEU A 551 -27.86 -12.62 -26.41
#